data_f3f502e49af4fbb91e61b1447c9a691f
#
_entry.id   f3f502e49af4fbb91e61b1447c9a691f
#
_cell.length_a   1.000
_cell.length_b   1.000
_cell.length_c   1.000
_cell.angle_alpha   90.00
_cell.angle_beta   90.00
_cell.angle_gamma   90.00
#
_symmetry.space_group_name_H-M   'P 1'
#
loop_
_entity.id
_entity.type
_entity.pdbx_description
1 polymer ?
#
loop_
_entity_poly.entity_id
_entity_poly.type
_entity_poly.pdbx_seq_one_letter_code
_entity_poly.pdbx_strand_id
1 'polypeptide(L)'
;MTDIVSAETPGAVAGGVRTLLRLEGLALFIGMTLLYYVWDGSWWVYALLFFVPDLSFAAYLSGPRFGALVYNAAHSYLAPMAMMTGGFATASPLVLSIAMIWLAHIG
;
A
#
# COMPACT_ATOMS: atom_id res chain seq x y z
N MET A 1 -1.45 17.75 28.55
CA MET A 1 -1.90 16.84 27.49
C MET A 1 -1.90 17.54 26.13
N THR A 2 -2.45 18.70 26.05
CA THR A 2 -2.49 19.45 24.80
C THR A 2 -1.12 19.84 24.29
N ASP A 3 -0.16 19.95 25.18
CA ASP A 3 1.21 20.27 24.83
C ASP A 3 1.85 19.20 23.95
N ILE A 4 1.38 17.98 24.07
CA ILE A 4 1.86 16.89 23.22
C ILE A 4 1.55 17.21 21.77
N VAL A 5 0.39 17.75 21.51
CA VAL A 5 0.02 18.12 20.15
C VAL A 5 0.86 19.26 19.64
N SER A 6 1.16 20.26 20.50
CA SER A 6 1.97 21.38 20.11
C SER A 6 3.43 21.02 19.84
N ALA A 7 3.88 19.89 20.41
CA ALA A 7 5.22 19.39 20.17
C ALA A 7 5.34 18.62 18.85
N GLU A 8 4.22 18.30 18.23
CA GLU A 8 4.22 17.56 16.97
C GLU A 8 4.56 18.44 15.78
N THR A 9 5.19 17.83 14.77
CA THR A 9 5.44 18.49 13.50
C THR A 9 4.10 18.78 12.81
N PRO A 10 3.90 19.98 12.26
CA PRO A 10 2.69 20.26 11.50
C PRO A 10 2.47 19.22 10.40
N GLY A 11 1.26 18.67 10.35
CA GLY A 11 0.91 17.62 9.39
C GLY A 11 1.25 16.21 9.83
N ALA A 12 1.97 16.05 10.95
CA ALA A 12 2.27 14.73 11.48
C ALA A 12 1.05 14.14 12.21
N VAL A 13 0.90 12.83 12.11
CA VAL A 13 -0.14 12.09 12.82
C VAL A 13 0.41 11.64 14.18
N ALA A 14 -0.39 11.77 15.23
CA ALA A 14 0.05 11.46 16.57
C ALA A 14 -1.03 10.79 17.40
N GLY A 15 -0.62 10.18 18.51
CA GLY A 15 -1.53 9.62 19.50
C GLY A 15 -2.43 8.52 18.98
N GLY A 16 -3.70 8.58 19.34
CA GLY A 16 -4.69 7.56 18.97
C GLY A 16 -4.92 7.43 17.47
N VAL A 17 -4.86 8.53 16.74
CA VAL A 17 -5.02 8.51 15.29
C VAL A 17 -3.88 7.73 14.64
N ARG A 18 -2.66 7.96 15.09
CA ARG A 18 -1.50 7.22 14.60
C ARG A 18 -1.62 5.72 14.84
N THR A 19 -2.04 5.35 16.04
CA THR A 19 -2.26 3.94 16.39
C THR A 19 -3.34 3.33 15.50
N LEU A 20 -4.44 4.05 15.29
CA LEU A 20 -5.53 3.58 14.44
C LEU A 20 -5.06 3.35 13.01
N LEU A 21 -4.28 4.27 12.44
CA LEU A 21 -3.77 4.13 11.08
C LEU A 21 -2.81 2.93 10.97
N ARG A 22 -2.00 2.70 11.98
CA ARG A 22 -1.12 1.52 12.00
C ARG A 22 -1.91 0.22 12.07
N LEU A 23 -2.99 0.20 12.86
CA LEU A 23 -3.85 -0.97 12.94
C LEU A 23 -4.60 -1.21 11.64
N GLU A 24 -5.04 -0.17 10.97
CA GLU A 24 -5.67 -0.28 9.66
C GLU A 24 -4.70 -0.84 8.63
N GLY A 25 -3.46 -0.34 8.61
CA GLY A 25 -2.43 -0.85 7.72
C GLY A 25 -2.12 -2.32 7.98
N LEU A 26 -2.00 -2.70 9.25
CA LEU A 26 -1.76 -4.09 9.63
C LEU A 26 -2.94 -4.98 9.24
N ALA A 27 -4.16 -4.52 9.47
CA ALA A 27 -5.36 -5.25 9.10
C ALA A 27 -5.43 -5.46 7.59
N LEU A 28 -5.10 -4.45 6.81
CA LEU A 28 -5.06 -4.55 5.36
C LEU A 28 -4.00 -5.54 4.90
N PHE A 29 -2.81 -5.48 5.48
CA PHE A 29 -1.73 -6.40 5.15
C PHE A 29 -2.14 -7.85 5.43
N ILE A 30 -2.63 -8.11 6.63
CA ILE A 30 -3.05 -9.45 7.03
C ILE A 30 -4.23 -9.92 6.16
N GLY A 31 -5.23 -9.05 5.98
CA GLY A 31 -6.43 -9.38 5.23
C GLY A 31 -6.12 -9.72 3.78
N MET A 32 -5.29 -8.92 3.13
CA MET A 32 -4.92 -9.16 1.74
C MET A 32 -4.03 -10.40 1.60
N THR A 33 -3.15 -10.64 2.55
CA THR A 33 -2.30 -11.83 2.55
C THR A 33 -3.13 -13.11 2.72
N LEU A 34 -4.10 -13.09 3.63
CA LEU A 34 -5.02 -14.20 3.82
C LEU A 34 -5.90 -14.42 2.60
N LEU A 35 -6.38 -13.35 1.99
CA LEU A 35 -7.17 -13.44 0.77
C LEU A 35 -6.35 -14.07 -0.37
N TYR A 36 -5.08 -13.68 -0.47
CA TYR A 36 -4.17 -14.25 -1.45
C TYR A 36 -3.95 -15.74 -1.18
N TYR A 37 -3.83 -16.14 0.08
CA TYR A 37 -3.71 -17.53 0.48
C TYR A 37 -4.93 -18.34 0.04
N VAL A 38 -6.13 -17.82 0.30
CA VAL A 38 -7.39 -18.46 -0.12
C VAL A 38 -7.51 -18.49 -1.63
N TRP A 39 -6.98 -17.47 -2.30
CA TRP A 39 -6.94 -17.36 -3.75
C TRP A 39 -6.04 -18.42 -4.40
N ASP A 40 -5.15 -19.02 -3.60
CA ASP A 40 -4.21 -20.03 -4.04
C ASP A 40 -3.20 -19.52 -5.07
N GLY A 41 -2.75 -18.30 -4.87
CA GLY A 41 -1.73 -17.70 -5.72
C GLY A 41 -0.33 -18.19 -5.37
N SER A 42 0.60 -17.97 -6.30
CA SER A 42 2.00 -18.33 -6.10
C SER A 42 2.67 -17.42 -5.08
N TRP A 43 3.31 -17.99 -4.07
CA TRP A 43 4.05 -17.22 -3.08
C TRP A 43 5.34 -16.61 -3.63
N TRP A 44 5.91 -17.19 -4.70
CA TRP A 44 7.01 -16.55 -5.41
C TRP A 44 6.57 -15.26 -6.06
N VAL A 45 5.42 -15.26 -6.71
CA VAL A 45 4.84 -14.07 -7.31
C VAL A 45 4.52 -13.03 -6.23
N TYR A 46 3.97 -13.48 -5.09
CA TYR A 46 3.70 -12.61 -3.96
C TYR A 46 4.98 -11.91 -3.50
N ALA A 47 6.05 -12.68 -3.26
CA ALA A 47 7.31 -12.14 -2.77
C ALA A 47 7.93 -11.15 -3.76
N LEU A 48 7.94 -11.46 -5.04
CA LEU A 48 8.51 -10.59 -6.05
C LEU A 48 7.70 -9.30 -6.22
N LEU A 49 6.38 -9.43 -6.36
CA LEU A 49 5.51 -8.28 -6.60
C LEU A 49 5.29 -7.43 -5.36
N PHE A 50 5.46 -8.02 -4.16
CA PHE A 50 5.34 -7.28 -2.92
C PHE A 50 6.31 -6.10 -2.86
N PHE A 51 7.49 -6.26 -3.43
CA PHE A 51 8.52 -5.23 -3.41
C PHE A 51 8.53 -4.32 -4.65
N VAL A 52 7.72 -4.64 -5.67
CA VAL A 52 7.69 -3.82 -6.89
C VAL A 52 7.33 -2.36 -6.63
N PRO A 53 6.36 -2.01 -5.76
CA PRO A 53 6.09 -0.60 -5.49
C PRO A 53 7.27 0.16 -4.91
N ASP A 54 8.18 -0.53 -4.20
CA ASP A 54 9.38 0.11 -3.67
C ASP A 54 10.36 0.52 -4.77
N LEU A 55 10.27 -0.08 -5.95
CA LEU A 55 11.07 0.35 -7.10
C LEU A 55 10.75 1.78 -7.50
N SER A 56 9.59 2.30 -7.12
CA SER A 56 9.22 3.69 -7.37
C SER A 56 10.18 4.66 -6.69
N PHE A 57 10.91 4.21 -5.67
CA PHE A 57 11.95 5.01 -5.04
C PHE A 57 13.03 5.44 -6.04
N ALA A 58 13.26 4.65 -7.09
CA ALA A 58 14.20 4.99 -8.13
C ALA A 58 13.82 6.27 -8.88
N ALA A 59 12.56 6.69 -8.83
CA ALA A 59 12.12 7.94 -9.44
C ALA A 59 12.77 9.17 -8.81
N TYR A 60 13.29 9.05 -7.58
CA TYR A 60 14.03 10.13 -6.95
C TYR A 60 15.32 10.48 -7.70
N LEU A 61 15.83 9.57 -8.52
CA LEU A 61 16.96 9.85 -9.39
C LEU A 61 16.65 10.96 -10.42
N SER A 62 15.39 11.15 -10.75
CA SER A 62 14.94 12.20 -11.67
C SER A 62 14.56 13.49 -10.95
N GLY A 63 14.75 13.56 -9.64
CA GLY A 63 14.51 14.74 -8.82
C GLY A 63 13.55 14.47 -7.67
N PRO A 64 13.65 15.28 -6.58
CA PRO A 64 12.88 15.01 -5.36
C PRO A 64 11.37 15.17 -5.55
N ARG A 65 10.93 16.11 -6.38
CA ARG A 65 9.48 16.31 -6.60
C ARG A 65 8.88 15.18 -7.39
N PHE A 66 9.55 14.78 -8.46
CA PHE A 66 9.09 13.67 -9.29
C PHE A 66 9.14 12.37 -8.51
N GLY A 67 10.23 12.15 -7.77
CA GLY A 67 10.38 10.98 -6.92
C GLY A 67 9.26 10.87 -5.89
N ALA A 68 8.95 11.96 -5.20
CA ALA A 68 7.88 11.98 -4.21
C ALA A 68 6.52 11.69 -4.85
N LEU A 69 6.25 12.26 -6.00
CA LEU A 69 4.99 12.02 -6.71
C LEU A 69 4.82 10.56 -7.08
N VAL A 70 5.83 9.96 -7.69
CA VAL A 70 5.78 8.56 -8.13
C VAL A 70 5.72 7.62 -6.94
N TYR A 71 6.54 7.85 -5.92
CA TYR A 71 6.57 7.02 -4.72
C TYR A 71 5.23 7.06 -4.00
N ASN A 72 4.68 8.25 -3.80
CA ASN A 72 3.40 8.40 -3.12
C ASN A 72 2.25 7.80 -3.94
N ALA A 73 2.29 7.93 -5.26
CA ALA A 73 1.29 7.30 -6.11
C ALA A 73 1.35 5.77 -6.01
N ALA A 74 2.55 5.20 -5.99
CA ALA A 74 2.72 3.75 -5.86
C ALA A 74 2.30 3.23 -4.47
N HIS A 75 2.30 4.09 -3.46
CA HIS A 75 1.92 3.74 -2.10
C HIS A 75 0.55 4.30 -1.70
N SER A 76 -0.22 4.81 -2.68
CA SER A 76 -1.61 5.20 -2.49
C SER A 76 -2.52 4.02 -2.75
N TYR A 77 -3.64 3.96 -2.03
CA TYR A 77 -4.65 2.92 -2.22
C TYR A 77 -5.46 3.08 -3.51
N LEU A 78 -5.44 4.26 -4.13
CA LEU A 78 -6.31 4.54 -5.28
C LEU A 78 -6.04 3.62 -6.47
N ALA A 79 -4.78 3.49 -6.87
CA ALA A 79 -4.43 2.66 -8.02
C ALA A 79 -4.71 1.17 -7.80
N PRO A 80 -4.29 0.55 -6.68
CA PRO A 80 -4.61 -0.85 -6.46
C PRO A 80 -6.10 -1.11 -6.23
N MET A 81 -6.84 -0.16 -5.65
CA MET A 81 -8.29 -0.30 -5.54
C MET A 81 -8.98 -0.26 -6.90
N ALA A 82 -8.55 0.65 -7.77
CA ALA A 82 -9.04 0.70 -9.14
C ALA A 82 -8.69 -0.58 -9.90
N MET A 83 -7.49 -1.09 -9.71
CA MET A 83 -7.05 -2.34 -10.32
C MET A 83 -7.88 -3.53 -9.82
N MET A 84 -8.19 -3.58 -8.52
CA MET A 84 -9.02 -4.63 -7.98
C MET A 84 -10.42 -4.60 -8.57
N THR A 85 -11.02 -3.42 -8.67
CA THR A 85 -12.33 -3.23 -9.30
C THR A 85 -12.30 -3.69 -10.76
N GLY A 86 -11.29 -3.27 -11.52
CA GLY A 86 -11.12 -3.69 -12.90
C GLY A 86 -10.90 -5.19 -13.04
N GLY A 87 -10.16 -5.78 -12.11
CA GLY A 87 -9.93 -7.22 -12.09
C GLY A 87 -11.22 -8.02 -11.88
N PHE A 88 -12.08 -7.55 -10.98
CA PHE A 88 -13.39 -8.17 -10.79
C PHE A 88 -14.28 -7.99 -12.01
N ALA A 89 -14.30 -6.78 -12.59
CA ALA A 89 -15.13 -6.48 -13.76
C ALA A 89 -14.75 -7.32 -14.99
N THR A 90 -13.46 -7.62 -15.15
CA THR A 90 -12.95 -8.40 -16.28
C THR A 90 -12.71 -9.86 -15.94
N ALA A 91 -12.97 -10.26 -14.69
CA ALA A 91 -12.71 -11.61 -14.17
C ALA A 91 -11.26 -12.06 -14.45
N SER A 92 -10.30 -11.17 -14.24
CA SER A 92 -8.89 -11.45 -14.48
C SER A 92 -8.19 -11.89 -13.19
N PRO A 93 -7.81 -13.17 -13.05
CA PRO A 93 -7.07 -13.62 -11.86
C PRO A 93 -5.73 -12.92 -11.70
N LEU A 94 -5.04 -12.64 -12.80
CA LEU A 94 -3.74 -11.95 -12.74
C LEU A 94 -3.87 -10.55 -12.19
N VAL A 95 -4.84 -9.78 -12.67
CA VAL A 95 -5.05 -8.40 -12.21
C VAL A 95 -5.46 -8.39 -10.74
N LEU A 96 -6.31 -9.31 -10.32
CA LEU A 96 -6.71 -9.44 -8.92
C LEU A 96 -5.54 -9.80 -8.02
N SER A 97 -4.68 -10.72 -8.45
CA SER A 97 -3.50 -11.10 -7.69
C SER A 97 -2.55 -9.93 -7.49
N ILE A 98 -2.29 -9.18 -8.55
CA ILE A 98 -1.42 -8.00 -8.49
C ILE A 98 -2.01 -6.97 -7.54
N ALA A 99 -3.31 -6.72 -7.61
CA ALA A 99 -3.98 -5.74 -6.75
C ALA A 99 -3.91 -6.15 -5.28
N MET A 100 -4.14 -7.43 -4.97
CA MET A 100 -4.06 -7.93 -3.60
C MET A 100 -2.66 -7.77 -3.01
N ILE A 101 -1.63 -8.11 -3.79
CA ILE A 101 -0.24 -7.99 -3.34
C ILE A 101 0.13 -6.51 -3.14
N TRP A 102 -0.30 -5.66 -4.04
CA TRP A 102 -0.05 -4.22 -3.95
C TRP A 102 -0.71 -3.62 -2.71
N LEU A 103 -1.98 -3.98 -2.45
CA LEU A 103 -2.67 -3.52 -1.24
C LEU A 103 -2.00 -4.04 0.03
N ALA A 104 -1.54 -5.29 0.02
CA ALA A 104 -0.82 -5.85 1.16
C ALA A 104 0.49 -5.08 1.42
N HIS A 105 1.18 -4.68 0.36
CA HIS A 105 2.43 -3.92 0.48
C HIS A 105 2.20 -2.55 1.12
N ILE A 106 1.11 -1.87 0.74
CA ILE A 106 0.80 -0.55 1.26
C ILE A 106 0.37 -0.63 2.74
N GLY A 107 -0.32 -1.70 3.09
CA GLY A 107 -0.82 -1.92 4.44
C GLY A 107 0.21 -2.19 5.52
#